data_67513a93d7df748143fb345e9708731e
#
_entry.id   67513a93d7df748143fb345e9708731e
#
_cell.length_a   1.000
_cell.length_b   1.000
_cell.length_c   1.000
_cell.angle_alpha   90.00
_cell.angle_beta   90.00
_cell.angle_gamma   90.00
#
_symmetry.space_group_name_H-M   'P 1'
#
loop_
_entity.id
_entity.type
_entity.pdbx_description
1 polymer ?
#
loop_
_entity_poly.entity_id
_entity_poly.type
_entity_poly.pdbx_seq_one_letter_code
_entity_poly.pdbx_strand_id
1 'polypeptide(L)'
;MRWPFRVVLGWAAVAGLWAAGASAADFSAGMTGNSQLREGFARDSTEAPTNLYGAILAPDLHHGVGGETYFRLARDWSRADSASDFYLGFARVPIRGIELSLGRQLIDEVPGAITVADAGRLRIDRGGPLAVSVFGGQPRYFEPLRGPELVSQDEQVFGGSARWRSRPLGQLVASFAQVQREQQRVSQLAGLTWAQSFAQLPLRPQTYALAAYDTAERNFQQATAGAGLVLHPRVFARLEGTYYKPEQRSGAILPGLDRFADPLFSLFSVSALRQARAGLQYQLRANLSCSLDYGFQSFETSPGQGVEGNQGSVGLLWLPEGDGLEVVRAEFAVTDSRGGSLAALRAYYENRVYQKILFRTKIEIARFDKRTHEQDTVVSGRLGVGYELSPGLLMEVNFEGNRSPRFDREFRLGLFLTYNLRYRNGWQTPTIERPVLRYPGGWAG
;
A
#
# COMPACT_ATOMS: atom_id res chain seq x y z
N MET A 1 -1.06 33.86 -3.45
CA MET A 1 -1.79 33.05 -2.43
C MET A 1 -3.18 32.56 -2.84
N ARG A 2 -3.59 32.53 -4.11
CA ARG A 2 -4.99 32.25 -4.53
C ARG A 2 -5.16 31.04 -5.46
N TRP A 3 -4.08 30.31 -5.80
CA TRP A 3 -4.14 29.25 -6.83
C TRP A 3 -4.51 27.83 -6.35
N PRO A 4 -4.02 27.29 -5.24
CA PRO A 4 -4.30 25.89 -4.92
C PRO A 4 -5.77 25.63 -4.52
N PHE A 5 -6.42 26.61 -3.87
CA PHE A 5 -7.84 26.48 -3.51
C PHE A 5 -8.78 26.49 -4.73
N ARG A 6 -8.41 27.20 -5.80
CA ARG A 6 -9.22 27.28 -7.03
C ARG A 6 -9.19 25.99 -7.83
N VAL A 7 -8.09 25.26 -7.80
CA VAL A 7 -7.98 23.95 -8.50
C VAL A 7 -8.85 22.91 -7.79
N VAL A 8 -8.79 22.82 -6.45
CA VAL A 8 -9.61 21.88 -5.69
C VAL A 8 -11.11 22.20 -5.79
N LEU A 9 -11.48 23.47 -5.68
CA LEU A 9 -12.86 23.92 -5.89
C LEU A 9 -13.31 23.72 -7.34
N GLY A 10 -12.43 23.91 -8.31
CA GLY A 10 -12.70 23.65 -9.72
C GLY A 10 -13.00 22.18 -9.99
N TRP A 11 -12.23 21.26 -9.45
CA TRP A 11 -12.47 19.82 -9.59
C TRP A 11 -13.66 19.33 -8.77
N ALA A 12 -13.89 19.84 -7.57
CA ALA A 12 -15.10 19.56 -6.79
C ALA A 12 -16.36 20.11 -7.49
N ALA A 13 -16.26 21.28 -8.12
CA ALA A 13 -17.34 21.84 -8.93
C ALA A 13 -17.56 21.05 -10.24
N VAL A 14 -16.51 20.58 -10.90
CA VAL A 14 -16.60 19.69 -12.06
C VAL A 14 -17.22 18.35 -11.67
N ALA A 15 -16.78 17.72 -10.58
CA ALA A 15 -17.42 16.52 -10.07
C ALA A 15 -18.87 16.74 -9.66
N GLY A 16 -19.18 17.89 -9.06
CA GLY A 16 -20.56 18.28 -8.70
C GLY A 16 -21.45 18.59 -9.90
N LEU A 17 -20.94 19.25 -10.94
CA LEU A 17 -21.66 19.53 -12.19
C LEU A 17 -21.89 18.27 -13.02
N TRP A 18 -20.95 17.33 -13.02
CA TRP A 18 -21.11 16.02 -13.67
C TRP A 18 -22.13 15.16 -12.90
N ALA A 19 -22.14 15.22 -11.58
CA ALA A 19 -23.10 14.48 -10.75
C ALA A 19 -24.56 15.00 -10.94
N ALA A 20 -24.74 16.29 -11.19
CA ALA A 20 -26.07 16.88 -11.39
C ALA A 20 -26.75 16.49 -12.72
N GLY A 21 -25.98 16.00 -13.70
CA GLY A 21 -26.48 15.56 -15.00
C GLY A 21 -26.66 14.06 -15.17
N ALA A 22 -26.14 13.25 -14.26
CA ALA A 22 -26.04 11.79 -14.44
C ALA A 22 -27.03 11.04 -13.54
N SER A 23 -28.15 10.66 -14.09
CA SER A 23 -29.15 9.80 -13.40
C SER A 23 -28.68 8.38 -13.10
N ALA A 24 -27.47 8.00 -13.48
CA ALA A 24 -26.89 6.65 -13.36
C ALA A 24 -25.43 6.63 -12.88
N ALA A 25 -24.93 7.70 -12.24
CA ALA A 25 -23.54 7.76 -11.79
C ALA A 25 -23.29 6.95 -10.52
N ASP A 26 -22.21 6.17 -10.51
CA ASP A 26 -21.65 5.56 -9.31
C ASP A 26 -20.26 6.18 -9.07
N PHE A 27 -20.08 6.87 -7.94
CA PHE A 27 -18.78 7.42 -7.59
C PHE A 27 -18.58 7.46 -6.08
N SER A 28 -17.33 7.42 -5.67
CA SER A 28 -16.93 7.70 -4.30
C SER A 28 -15.85 8.77 -4.27
N ALA A 29 -15.90 9.64 -3.28
CA ALA A 29 -14.87 10.63 -3.03
C ALA A 29 -14.43 10.52 -1.57
N GLY A 30 -13.13 10.43 -1.35
CA GLY A 30 -12.52 10.41 -0.04
C GLY A 30 -11.57 11.59 0.11
N MET A 31 -11.61 12.26 1.24
CA MET A 31 -10.64 13.29 1.61
C MET A 31 -10.15 13.01 3.02
N THR A 32 -8.83 13.02 3.21
CA THR A 32 -8.21 12.91 4.52
C THR A 32 -7.25 14.06 4.72
N GLY A 33 -7.58 14.95 5.64
CA GLY A 33 -6.71 16.01 6.09
C GLY A 33 -6.00 15.61 7.38
N ASN A 34 -4.72 15.91 7.49
CA ASN A 34 -4.00 15.84 8.75
C ASN A 34 -3.16 17.09 8.97
N SER A 35 -3.16 17.59 10.18
CA SER A 35 -2.25 18.62 10.65
C SER A 35 -1.59 18.11 11.91
N GLN A 36 -0.28 18.23 12.00
CA GLN A 36 0.50 17.77 13.15
C GLN A 36 1.33 18.92 13.69
N LEU A 37 1.43 19.00 14.98
CA LEU A 37 2.42 19.78 15.69
C LEU A 37 3.41 18.79 16.30
N ARG A 38 4.67 18.87 15.90
CA ARG A 38 5.71 17.95 16.35
C ARG A 38 7.05 18.66 16.52
N GLU A 39 7.89 18.08 17.33
CA GLU A 39 9.30 18.45 17.42
C GLU A 39 10.01 18.12 16.10
N GLY A 40 10.78 19.07 15.57
CA GLY A 40 11.50 18.90 14.30
C GLY A 40 12.77 18.09 14.47
N PHE A 41 13.35 17.69 13.32
CA PHE A 41 14.64 16.97 13.30
C PHE A 41 15.83 17.83 13.81
N ALA A 42 15.75 19.14 13.68
CA ALA A 42 16.72 20.05 14.29
C ALA A 42 16.33 20.27 15.76
N ARG A 43 17.30 20.22 16.67
CA ARG A 43 17.06 20.52 18.08
C ARG A 43 16.38 21.90 18.18
N ASP A 44 15.37 21.97 19.03
CA ASP A 44 14.60 23.20 19.31
C ASP A 44 13.77 23.75 18.13
N SER A 45 13.50 22.95 17.10
CA SER A 45 12.56 23.30 16.05
C SER A 45 11.20 22.66 16.24
N THR A 46 10.15 23.41 15.94
CA THR A 46 8.78 22.88 15.88
C THR A 46 8.34 22.84 14.44
N GLU A 47 7.83 21.71 14.01
CA GLU A 47 7.27 21.53 12.66
C GLU A 47 5.74 21.44 12.74
N ALA A 48 5.09 22.08 11.79
CA ALA A 48 3.63 22.09 11.68
C ALA A 48 3.15 21.66 10.29
N PRO A 49 3.47 20.43 9.86
CA PRO A 49 3.04 19.95 8.55
C PRO A 49 1.54 19.68 8.52
N THR A 50 0.91 20.15 7.46
CA THR A 50 -0.48 19.89 7.14
C THR A 50 -0.55 19.23 5.77
N ASN A 51 -1.26 18.11 5.66
CA ASN A 51 -1.46 17.41 4.41
C ASN A 51 -2.96 17.20 4.19
N LEU A 52 -3.39 17.35 2.97
CA LEU A 52 -4.72 17.01 2.50
C LEU A 52 -4.56 16.01 1.35
N TYR A 53 -5.06 14.81 1.53
CA TYR A 53 -5.12 13.78 0.50
C TYR A 53 -6.54 13.72 -0.03
N GLY A 54 -6.69 13.63 -1.34
CA GLY A 54 -7.98 13.44 -1.99
C GLY A 54 -7.95 12.27 -2.95
N ALA A 55 -9.00 11.48 -2.94
CA ALA A 55 -9.24 10.39 -3.88
C ALA A 55 -10.65 10.51 -4.44
N ILE A 56 -10.80 10.36 -5.74
CA ILE A 56 -12.09 10.26 -6.42
C ILE A 56 -12.05 9.00 -7.25
N LEU A 57 -12.98 8.09 -7.00
CA LEU A 57 -13.14 6.85 -7.74
C LEU A 57 -14.54 6.86 -8.37
N ALA A 58 -14.59 6.85 -9.67
CA ALA A 58 -15.82 6.83 -10.46
C ALA A 58 -15.80 5.60 -11.37
N PRO A 59 -16.25 4.43 -10.89
CA PRO A 59 -16.25 3.22 -11.68
C PRO A 59 -17.20 3.28 -12.88
N ASP A 60 -18.30 4.01 -12.76
CA ASP A 60 -19.28 4.23 -13.82
C ASP A 60 -19.96 5.61 -13.65
N LEU A 61 -19.49 6.59 -14.40
CA LEU A 61 -20.13 7.92 -14.46
C LEU A 61 -21.31 7.92 -15.42
N HIS A 62 -21.16 7.29 -16.60
CA HIS A 62 -22.17 7.20 -17.63
C HIS A 62 -21.76 6.15 -18.67
N HIS A 63 -22.63 5.16 -18.93
CA HIS A 63 -22.39 4.10 -19.90
C HIS A 63 -21.04 3.34 -19.69
N GLY A 64 -20.63 3.16 -18.43
CA GLY A 64 -19.39 2.48 -18.10
C GLY A 64 -18.14 3.37 -18.19
N VAL A 65 -18.27 4.62 -18.65
CA VAL A 65 -17.14 5.57 -18.58
C VAL A 65 -16.84 5.86 -17.12
N GLY A 66 -15.58 5.70 -16.73
CA GLY A 66 -15.15 5.89 -15.35
C GLY A 66 -13.79 6.58 -15.27
N GLY A 67 -13.27 6.67 -14.08
CA GLY A 67 -11.96 7.27 -13.85
C GLY A 67 -11.57 7.24 -12.39
N GLU A 68 -10.33 7.60 -12.16
CA GLU A 68 -9.75 7.65 -10.82
C GLU A 68 -8.82 8.84 -10.73
N THR A 69 -8.85 9.51 -9.58
CA THR A 69 -7.93 10.61 -9.28
C THR A 69 -7.44 10.49 -7.86
N TYR A 70 -6.14 10.66 -7.66
CA TYR A 70 -5.51 10.71 -6.35
C TYR A 70 -4.47 11.84 -6.31
N PHE A 71 -4.61 12.72 -5.31
CA PHE A 71 -3.73 13.88 -5.15
C PHE A 71 -3.41 14.16 -3.68
N ARG A 72 -2.37 14.95 -3.46
CA ARG A 72 -1.99 15.49 -2.17
C ARG A 72 -1.73 16.99 -2.28
N LEU A 73 -2.19 17.72 -1.27
CA LEU A 73 -1.77 19.09 -1.01
C LEU A 73 -1.07 19.10 0.35
N ALA A 74 0.09 19.70 0.42
CA ALA A 74 0.87 19.77 1.63
C ALA A 74 1.29 21.21 1.93
N ARG A 75 1.34 21.56 3.20
CA ARG A 75 1.89 22.82 3.67
C ARG A 75 2.61 22.61 4.99
N ASP A 76 3.82 23.13 5.10
CA ASP A 76 4.51 23.28 6.36
C ASP A 76 4.37 24.74 6.83
N TRP A 77 3.60 24.97 7.88
CA TRP A 77 3.34 26.30 8.40
C TRP A 77 4.56 26.92 9.11
N SER A 78 5.48 26.07 9.59
CA SER A 78 6.71 26.52 10.23
C SER A 78 7.72 27.08 9.23
N ARG A 79 7.72 26.55 8.00
CA ARG A 79 8.66 26.94 6.93
C ARG A 79 8.01 27.75 5.82
N ALA A 80 6.70 27.98 5.91
CA ALA A 80 5.87 28.60 4.87
C ALA A 80 6.00 27.93 3.49
N ASP A 81 6.39 26.64 3.49
CA ASP A 81 6.56 25.85 2.29
C ASP A 81 5.26 25.13 1.92
N SER A 82 5.02 24.94 0.62
CA SER A 82 3.82 24.27 0.12
C SER A 82 4.14 23.41 -1.07
N ALA A 83 3.55 22.22 -1.13
CA ALA A 83 3.66 21.28 -2.23
C ALA A 83 2.28 20.80 -2.68
N SER A 84 2.17 20.48 -3.96
CA SER A 84 0.98 19.85 -4.52
C SER A 84 1.43 18.70 -5.41
N ASP A 85 0.93 17.50 -5.13
CA ASP A 85 1.30 16.29 -5.83
C ASP A 85 0.07 15.67 -6.48
N PHE A 86 0.21 15.30 -7.72
CA PHE A 86 -0.80 14.57 -8.47
C PHE A 86 -0.28 13.18 -8.78
N TYR A 87 -0.78 12.19 -8.04
CA TYR A 87 -0.26 10.83 -8.10
C TYR A 87 -0.90 10.01 -9.21
N LEU A 88 -2.23 10.05 -9.28
CA LEU A 88 -3.02 9.34 -10.28
C LEU A 88 -4.09 10.27 -10.85
N GLY A 89 -4.45 10.03 -12.11
CA GLY A 89 -5.57 10.70 -12.75
C GLY A 89 -5.77 10.20 -14.17
N PHE A 90 -6.71 9.27 -14.34
CA PHE A 90 -7.00 8.69 -15.63
C PHE A 90 -8.51 8.55 -15.85
N ALA A 91 -8.89 8.58 -17.11
CA ALA A 91 -10.22 8.25 -17.58
C ALA A 91 -10.22 6.85 -18.20
N ARG A 92 -11.33 6.13 -18.00
CA ARG A 92 -11.57 4.79 -18.52
C ARG A 92 -12.84 4.79 -19.36
N VAL A 93 -12.73 4.28 -20.58
CA VAL A 93 -13.84 4.20 -21.53
C VAL A 93 -14.00 2.76 -22.00
N PRO A 94 -15.07 2.06 -21.60
CA PRO A 94 -15.37 0.73 -22.11
C PRO A 94 -16.14 0.81 -23.44
N ILE A 95 -15.74 0.02 -24.41
CA ILE A 95 -16.39 -0.10 -25.72
C ILE A 95 -16.49 -1.59 -26.08
N ARG A 96 -17.65 -2.21 -25.84
CA ARG A 96 -17.96 -3.59 -26.27
C ARG A 96 -16.87 -4.65 -25.97
N GLY A 97 -16.40 -4.70 -24.71
CA GLY A 97 -15.37 -5.65 -24.29
C GLY A 97 -13.93 -5.17 -24.58
N ILE A 98 -13.78 -3.93 -24.98
CA ILE A 98 -12.52 -3.21 -25.05
C ILE A 98 -12.58 -2.08 -24.01
N GLU A 99 -11.52 -1.89 -23.26
CA GLU A 99 -11.37 -0.80 -22.30
C GLU A 99 -10.16 0.04 -22.68
N LEU A 100 -10.36 1.32 -22.92
CA LEU A 100 -9.30 2.30 -23.11
C LEU A 100 -9.15 3.12 -21.84
N SER A 101 -7.93 3.20 -21.30
CA SER A 101 -7.59 4.10 -20.18
C SER A 101 -6.52 5.09 -20.62
N LEU A 102 -6.71 6.37 -20.29
CA LEU A 102 -5.80 7.45 -20.66
C LEU A 102 -5.55 8.36 -19.47
N GLY A 103 -4.28 8.67 -19.23
CA GLY A 103 -3.86 9.58 -18.16
C GLY A 103 -2.78 8.98 -17.26
N ARG A 104 -2.56 9.61 -16.10
CA ARG A 104 -1.61 9.12 -15.11
C ARG A 104 -2.19 7.95 -14.34
N GLN A 105 -1.64 6.78 -14.53
CA GLN A 105 -2.15 5.53 -13.97
C GLN A 105 -1.03 4.64 -13.42
N LEU A 106 -1.42 3.75 -12.52
CA LEU A 106 -0.53 2.69 -12.04
C LEU A 106 -0.47 1.58 -13.09
N ILE A 107 0.72 1.21 -13.48
CA ILE A 107 1.00 0.07 -14.35
C ILE A 107 1.57 -1.04 -13.47
N ASP A 108 0.80 -2.10 -13.30
CA ASP A 108 1.07 -3.23 -12.40
C ASP A 108 0.95 -4.60 -13.10
N GLU A 109 0.89 -4.59 -14.43
CA GLU A 109 0.72 -5.81 -15.22
C GLU A 109 1.91 -6.77 -15.12
N VAL A 110 3.10 -6.26 -14.81
CA VAL A 110 4.32 -7.09 -14.72
C VAL A 110 4.76 -7.20 -13.26
N PRO A 111 4.88 -8.41 -12.70
CA PRO A 111 5.41 -8.59 -11.36
C PRO A 111 6.78 -7.92 -11.20
N GLY A 112 6.98 -7.19 -10.12
CA GLY A 112 8.22 -6.47 -9.85
C GLY A 112 8.42 -5.16 -10.61
N ALA A 113 7.53 -4.80 -11.56
CA ALA A 113 7.58 -3.57 -12.33
C ALA A 113 6.36 -2.67 -12.09
N ILE A 114 6.07 -2.38 -10.84
CA ILE A 114 5.02 -1.42 -10.50
C ILE A 114 5.54 -0.01 -10.78
N THR A 115 4.92 0.71 -11.70
CA THR A 115 5.28 2.08 -12.03
C THR A 115 4.05 2.96 -12.19
N VAL A 116 4.16 4.22 -11.83
CA VAL A 116 3.19 5.26 -12.22
C VAL A 116 3.63 5.80 -13.57
N ALA A 117 2.71 5.92 -14.52
CA ALA A 117 3.02 6.46 -15.84
C ALA A 117 1.90 7.36 -16.37
N ASP A 118 2.28 8.41 -17.09
CA ASP A 118 1.37 9.13 -17.99
C ASP A 118 1.23 8.28 -19.25
N ALA A 119 0.18 7.49 -19.34
CA ALA A 119 0.07 6.37 -20.28
C ALA A 119 -1.31 6.21 -20.90
N GLY A 120 -1.31 5.56 -22.07
CA GLY A 120 -2.48 4.93 -22.63
C GLY A 120 -2.43 3.43 -22.37
N ARG A 121 -3.58 2.83 -22.01
CA ARG A 121 -3.75 1.39 -21.86
C ARG A 121 -4.99 0.93 -22.62
N LEU A 122 -4.83 -0.12 -23.41
CA LEU A 122 -5.91 -0.82 -24.10
C LEU A 122 -6.03 -2.23 -23.53
N ARG A 123 -7.21 -2.58 -23.05
CA ARG A 123 -7.53 -3.93 -22.56
C ARG A 123 -8.67 -4.52 -23.36
N ILE A 124 -8.51 -5.74 -23.81
CA ILE A 124 -9.54 -6.51 -24.51
C ILE A 124 -9.93 -7.67 -23.61
N ASP A 125 -11.17 -7.65 -23.09
CA ASP A 125 -11.75 -8.70 -22.25
C ASP A 125 -13.22 -8.89 -22.66
N ARG A 126 -13.48 -9.88 -23.48
CA ARG A 126 -14.82 -10.20 -23.99
C ARG A 126 -15.56 -11.22 -23.14
N GLY A 127 -15.15 -11.42 -21.88
CA GLY A 127 -15.75 -12.42 -20.99
C GLY A 127 -15.34 -13.87 -21.29
N GLY A 128 -14.44 -14.07 -22.26
CA GLY A 128 -13.90 -15.37 -22.59
C GLY A 128 -12.73 -15.78 -21.67
N PRO A 129 -12.09 -16.93 -21.96
CA PRO A 129 -10.94 -17.39 -21.18
C PRO A 129 -9.71 -16.49 -21.34
N LEU A 130 -9.59 -15.77 -22.45
CA LEU A 130 -8.45 -14.93 -22.78
C LEU A 130 -8.80 -13.44 -22.66
N ALA A 131 -7.96 -12.69 -21.93
CA ALA A 131 -7.94 -11.24 -21.97
C ALA A 131 -6.52 -10.74 -22.23
N VAL A 132 -6.40 -9.65 -22.99
CA VAL A 132 -5.11 -9.05 -23.37
C VAL A 132 -5.10 -7.57 -22.98
N SER A 133 -3.98 -7.09 -22.48
CA SER A 133 -3.75 -5.67 -22.19
C SER A 133 -2.45 -5.23 -22.84
N VAL A 134 -2.43 -4.03 -23.40
CA VAL A 134 -1.22 -3.36 -23.87
C VAL A 134 -1.21 -1.93 -23.32
N PHE A 135 -0.03 -1.41 -23.03
CA PHE A 135 0.14 -0.06 -22.52
C PHE A 135 1.41 0.58 -23.07
N GLY A 136 1.42 1.92 -23.04
CA GLY A 136 2.59 2.71 -23.39
C GLY A 136 2.47 4.12 -22.86
N GLY A 137 3.59 4.70 -22.41
CA GLY A 137 3.59 6.02 -21.83
C GLY A 137 4.94 6.45 -21.27
N GLN A 138 4.92 7.48 -20.45
CA GLN A 138 6.08 8.06 -19.80
C GLN A 138 6.04 7.75 -18.30
N PRO A 139 7.02 6.99 -17.76
CA PRO A 139 7.05 6.68 -16.33
C PRO A 139 7.29 7.92 -15.49
N ARG A 140 6.78 7.89 -14.27
CA ARG A 140 6.94 8.92 -13.25
C ARG A 140 7.56 8.31 -12.02
N TYR A 141 8.54 8.97 -11.46
CA TYR A 141 9.31 8.50 -10.31
C TYR A 141 9.17 9.45 -9.14
N PHE A 142 9.19 8.91 -7.94
CA PHE A 142 9.36 9.73 -6.74
C PHE A 142 10.81 10.22 -6.65
N GLU A 143 11.00 11.51 -6.45
CA GLU A 143 12.31 12.08 -6.14
C GLU A 143 12.36 12.41 -4.64
N PRO A 144 12.91 11.53 -3.81
CA PRO A 144 12.82 11.63 -2.36
C PRO A 144 13.48 12.88 -1.78
N LEU A 145 14.46 13.48 -2.48
CA LEU A 145 15.11 14.70 -2.01
C LEU A 145 14.28 15.96 -2.25
N ARG A 146 13.36 15.93 -3.22
CA ARG A 146 12.46 17.03 -3.53
C ARG A 146 11.09 16.86 -2.88
N GLY A 147 10.91 15.79 -2.10
CA GLY A 147 9.65 15.44 -1.48
C GLY A 147 8.88 14.38 -2.28
N PRO A 148 7.59 14.19 -2.04
CA PRO A 148 6.78 13.17 -2.71
C PRO A 148 6.36 13.56 -4.13
N GLU A 149 7.03 14.50 -4.76
CA GLU A 149 6.76 14.93 -6.12
C GLU A 149 7.15 13.83 -7.12
N LEU A 150 6.28 13.58 -8.10
CA LEU A 150 6.54 12.65 -9.21
C LEU A 150 7.23 13.41 -10.37
N VAL A 151 8.47 13.06 -10.63
CA VAL A 151 9.26 13.65 -11.73
C VAL A 151 9.28 12.74 -12.96
N SER A 152 9.38 13.34 -14.14
CA SER A 152 9.68 12.66 -15.39
C SER A 152 11.17 12.62 -15.62
N GLN A 153 11.67 11.46 -16.00
CA GLN A 153 12.98 11.31 -16.63
C GLN A 153 12.69 10.97 -18.09
N ASP A 154 13.39 11.50 -19.07
CA ASP A 154 13.13 11.29 -20.52
C ASP A 154 13.12 9.81 -20.93
N GLU A 155 12.26 9.05 -20.28
CA GLU A 155 12.08 7.62 -20.44
C GLU A 155 10.67 7.31 -20.98
N GLN A 156 10.58 6.19 -21.68
CA GLN A 156 9.35 5.63 -22.20
C GLN A 156 9.17 4.22 -21.63
N VAL A 157 7.95 3.88 -21.24
CA VAL A 157 7.57 2.53 -20.82
C VAL A 157 6.52 1.99 -21.78
N PHE A 158 6.66 0.74 -22.19
CA PHE A 158 5.64 0.02 -22.95
C PHE A 158 5.64 -1.45 -22.59
N GLY A 159 4.52 -2.08 -22.78
CA GLY A 159 4.38 -3.49 -22.48
C GLY A 159 2.96 -3.99 -22.64
N GLY A 160 2.72 -5.14 -22.05
CA GLY A 160 1.40 -5.75 -22.07
C GLY A 160 1.34 -7.04 -21.30
N SER A 161 0.14 -7.58 -21.21
CA SER A 161 -0.13 -8.86 -20.56
C SER A 161 -1.20 -9.65 -21.30
N ALA A 162 -1.11 -10.97 -21.21
CA ALA A 162 -2.12 -11.91 -21.66
C ALA A 162 -2.56 -12.74 -20.47
N ARG A 163 -3.85 -12.71 -20.15
CA ARG A 163 -4.46 -13.44 -19.04
C ARG A 163 -5.33 -14.56 -19.58
N TRP A 164 -5.02 -15.77 -19.17
CA TRP A 164 -5.81 -16.97 -19.45
C TRP A 164 -6.55 -17.42 -18.17
N ARG A 165 -7.84 -17.71 -18.28
CA ARG A 165 -8.66 -18.28 -17.20
C ARG A 165 -9.26 -19.60 -17.66
N SER A 166 -9.07 -20.64 -16.86
CA SER A 166 -9.76 -21.91 -17.06
C SER A 166 -10.06 -22.57 -15.71
N ARG A 167 -11.14 -23.34 -15.64
CA ARG A 167 -11.49 -24.05 -14.41
C ARG A 167 -10.38 -24.99 -13.92
N PRO A 168 -9.75 -25.84 -14.77
CA PRO A 168 -8.73 -26.77 -14.30
C PRO A 168 -7.39 -26.12 -13.98
N LEU A 169 -7.00 -25.03 -14.66
CA LEU A 169 -5.68 -24.41 -14.52
C LEU A 169 -5.70 -23.11 -13.70
N GLY A 170 -6.89 -22.61 -13.35
CA GLY A 170 -7.02 -21.32 -12.66
C GLY A 170 -6.78 -20.13 -13.59
N GLN A 171 -6.08 -19.15 -13.08
CA GLN A 171 -5.68 -17.95 -13.81
C GLN A 171 -4.18 -17.96 -14.05
N LEU A 172 -3.78 -17.79 -15.28
CA LEU A 172 -2.40 -17.61 -15.72
C LEU A 172 -2.29 -16.22 -16.38
N VAL A 173 -1.27 -15.45 -16.02
CA VAL A 173 -0.96 -14.16 -16.66
C VAL A 173 0.50 -14.19 -17.11
N ALA A 174 0.72 -14.04 -18.40
CA ALA A 174 2.04 -13.75 -18.95
C ALA A 174 2.12 -12.26 -19.27
N SER A 175 3.22 -11.62 -18.95
CA SER A 175 3.38 -10.17 -19.06
C SER A 175 4.79 -9.79 -19.49
N PHE A 176 4.89 -8.59 -20.06
CA PHE A 176 6.15 -8.03 -20.52
C PHE A 176 6.11 -6.50 -20.35
N ALA A 177 7.22 -5.91 -19.89
CA ALA A 177 7.42 -4.47 -19.88
C ALA A 177 8.85 -4.12 -20.26
N GLN A 178 9.01 -3.02 -20.96
CA GLN A 178 10.30 -2.46 -21.31
C GLN A 178 10.32 -0.97 -21.02
N VAL A 179 11.41 -0.51 -20.41
CA VAL A 179 11.71 0.92 -20.23
C VAL A 179 12.89 1.29 -21.13
N GLN A 180 12.76 2.40 -21.84
CA GLN A 180 13.78 2.96 -22.72
C GLN A 180 14.09 4.40 -22.36
N ARG A 181 15.37 4.81 -22.51
CA ARG A 181 15.84 6.19 -22.45
C ARG A 181 16.69 6.44 -23.67
N GLU A 182 16.41 7.49 -24.46
CA GLU A 182 17.18 7.85 -25.65
C GLU A 182 17.43 6.66 -26.58
N GLN A 183 16.42 5.80 -26.80
CA GLN A 183 16.49 4.57 -27.57
C GLN A 183 17.37 3.44 -26.97
N GLN A 184 17.99 3.66 -25.83
CA GLN A 184 18.69 2.61 -25.09
C GLN A 184 17.73 1.88 -24.16
N ARG A 185 17.85 0.56 -24.10
CA ARG A 185 17.07 -0.26 -23.16
C ARG A 185 17.62 -0.04 -21.76
N VAL A 186 16.75 0.43 -20.86
CA VAL A 186 17.07 0.60 -19.45
C VAL A 186 16.65 -0.65 -18.68
N SER A 187 15.50 -1.26 -19.03
CA SER A 187 14.96 -2.46 -18.42
C SER A 187 14.08 -3.23 -19.37
N GLN A 188 14.06 -4.54 -19.16
CA GLN A 188 13.20 -5.44 -19.92
C GLN A 188 12.77 -6.63 -19.06
N LEU A 189 11.54 -6.59 -18.56
CA LEU A 189 11.01 -7.59 -17.65
C LEU A 189 9.96 -8.46 -18.33
N ALA A 190 10.10 -9.76 -18.19
CA ALA A 190 9.09 -10.75 -18.51
C ALA A 190 8.50 -11.31 -17.21
N GLY A 191 7.19 -11.33 -17.09
CA GLY A 191 6.48 -11.77 -15.89
C GLY A 191 5.56 -12.96 -16.16
N LEU A 192 5.44 -13.84 -15.17
CA LEU A 192 4.46 -14.91 -15.14
C LEU A 192 3.79 -14.93 -13.78
N THR A 193 2.45 -14.93 -13.76
CA THR A 193 1.67 -15.09 -12.54
C THR A 193 0.66 -16.20 -12.72
N TRP A 194 0.55 -17.06 -11.73
CA TRP A 194 -0.42 -18.14 -11.69
C TRP A 194 -1.15 -18.15 -10.35
N ALA A 195 -2.47 -18.36 -10.37
CA ALA A 195 -3.29 -18.50 -9.18
C ALA A 195 -4.39 -19.55 -9.44
N GLN A 196 -4.58 -20.45 -8.48
CA GLN A 196 -5.60 -21.51 -8.54
C GLN A 196 -6.20 -21.78 -7.17
N SER A 197 -7.51 -21.98 -7.13
CA SER A 197 -8.26 -22.44 -5.96
C SER A 197 -8.84 -23.83 -6.25
N PHE A 198 -8.58 -24.77 -5.35
CA PHE A 198 -9.05 -26.16 -5.45
C PHE A 198 -10.13 -26.42 -4.41
N ALA A 199 -11.27 -25.73 -4.55
CA ALA A 199 -12.37 -25.77 -3.58
C ALA A 199 -12.94 -27.19 -3.36
N GLN A 200 -12.78 -28.09 -4.33
CA GLN A 200 -13.24 -29.48 -4.25
C GLN A 200 -12.31 -30.42 -3.46
N LEU A 201 -11.07 -30.00 -3.21
CA LEU A 201 -10.13 -30.80 -2.42
C LEU A 201 -10.36 -30.64 -0.92
N PRO A 202 -10.05 -31.66 -0.09
CA PRO A 202 -10.34 -31.63 1.35
C PRO A 202 -9.78 -30.42 2.09
N LEU A 203 -8.56 -30.00 1.76
CA LEU A 203 -7.91 -28.83 2.39
C LEU A 203 -8.19 -27.51 1.67
N ARG A 204 -9.01 -27.52 0.60
CA ARG A 204 -9.37 -26.35 -0.22
C ARG A 204 -8.16 -25.47 -0.55
N PRO A 205 -7.05 -26.02 -1.07
CA PRO A 205 -5.84 -25.26 -1.26
C PRO A 205 -6.07 -24.11 -2.24
N GLN A 206 -5.51 -22.95 -1.88
CA GLN A 206 -5.41 -21.77 -2.72
C GLN A 206 -3.91 -21.57 -2.98
N THR A 207 -3.49 -21.73 -4.21
CA THR A 207 -2.09 -21.66 -4.59
C THR A 207 -1.84 -20.49 -5.53
N TYR A 208 -0.69 -19.90 -5.42
CA TYR A 208 -0.23 -18.85 -6.33
C TYR A 208 1.27 -18.93 -6.54
N ALA A 209 1.68 -18.46 -7.69
CA ALA A 209 3.08 -18.27 -8.00
C ALA A 209 3.22 -17.03 -8.89
N LEU A 210 4.29 -16.30 -8.72
CA LEU A 210 4.69 -15.22 -9.60
C LEU A 210 6.20 -15.25 -9.82
N ALA A 211 6.62 -14.85 -11.01
CA ALA A 211 8.02 -14.70 -11.35
C ALA A 211 8.19 -13.49 -12.27
N ALA A 212 9.27 -12.74 -12.05
CA ALA A 212 9.73 -11.69 -12.93
C ALA A 212 11.19 -11.96 -13.30
N TYR A 213 11.48 -11.95 -14.58
CA TYR A 213 12.78 -12.23 -15.16
C TYR A 213 13.25 -11.03 -15.97
N ASP A 214 14.41 -10.51 -15.65
CA ASP A 214 15.05 -9.49 -16.48
C ASP A 214 15.75 -10.15 -17.65
N THR A 215 15.22 -9.89 -18.86
CA THR A 215 15.75 -10.50 -20.09
C THR A 215 17.01 -9.80 -20.57
N ALA A 216 17.27 -8.56 -20.16
CA ALA A 216 18.49 -7.83 -20.49
C ALA A 216 19.67 -8.30 -19.62
N GLU A 217 19.44 -8.40 -18.31
CA GLU A 217 20.46 -8.87 -17.35
C GLU A 217 20.49 -10.40 -17.20
N ARG A 218 19.53 -11.11 -17.79
CA ARG A 218 19.39 -12.58 -17.77
C ARG A 218 19.34 -13.15 -16.33
N ASN A 219 18.57 -12.50 -15.45
CA ASN A 219 18.41 -12.95 -14.08
C ASN A 219 16.98 -12.84 -13.60
N PHE A 220 16.64 -13.60 -12.56
CA PHE A 220 15.36 -13.42 -11.85
C PHE A 220 15.43 -12.22 -10.93
N GLN A 221 14.46 -11.29 -11.08
CA GLN A 221 14.27 -10.16 -10.18
C GLN A 221 13.38 -10.54 -9.01
N GLN A 222 12.37 -11.36 -9.26
CA GLN A 222 11.45 -11.82 -8.24
C GLN A 222 10.90 -13.20 -8.60
N ALA A 223 10.76 -14.04 -7.60
CA ALA A 223 9.97 -15.26 -7.66
C ALA A 223 9.29 -15.48 -6.33
N THR A 224 7.99 -15.69 -6.32
CA THR A 224 7.21 -16.00 -5.12
C THR A 224 6.27 -17.14 -5.42
N ALA A 225 6.17 -18.08 -4.51
CA ALA A 225 5.17 -19.14 -4.56
C ALA A 225 4.58 -19.35 -3.18
N GLY A 226 3.28 -19.58 -3.12
CA GLY A 226 2.61 -19.78 -1.85
C GLY A 226 1.36 -20.65 -1.96
N ALA A 227 0.93 -21.13 -0.79
CA ALA A 227 -0.29 -21.89 -0.64
C ALA A 227 -1.00 -21.52 0.66
N GLY A 228 -2.31 -21.31 0.57
CA GLY A 228 -3.22 -21.23 1.69
C GLY A 228 -4.02 -22.52 1.81
N LEU A 229 -4.18 -23.05 3.01
CA LEU A 229 -4.82 -24.35 3.30
C LEU A 229 -5.85 -24.18 4.41
N VAL A 230 -7.05 -24.65 4.21
CA VAL A 230 -8.07 -24.77 5.26
C VAL A 230 -7.91 -26.14 5.92
N LEU A 231 -7.11 -26.19 7.00
CA LEU A 231 -6.86 -27.45 7.72
C LEU A 231 -8.10 -27.92 8.49
N HIS A 232 -8.89 -26.95 8.98
CA HIS A 232 -10.14 -27.15 9.70
C HIS A 232 -11.00 -25.89 9.51
N PRO A 233 -12.33 -25.90 9.64
CA PRO A 233 -13.16 -24.70 9.53
C PRO A 233 -12.72 -23.50 10.40
N ARG A 234 -11.94 -23.77 11.45
CA ARG A 234 -11.38 -22.75 12.34
C ARG A 234 -9.87 -22.55 12.18
N VAL A 235 -9.21 -23.29 11.29
CA VAL A 235 -7.76 -23.30 11.17
C VAL A 235 -7.37 -23.08 9.72
N PHE A 236 -6.71 -21.96 9.48
CA PHE A 236 -6.12 -21.64 8.19
C PHE A 236 -4.59 -21.61 8.31
N ALA A 237 -3.92 -22.29 7.39
CA ALA A 237 -2.46 -22.27 7.30
C ALA A 237 -2.00 -21.63 5.98
N ARG A 238 -0.87 -20.96 6.01
CA ARG A 238 -0.23 -20.35 4.85
C ARG A 238 1.24 -20.70 4.81
N LEU A 239 1.72 -21.01 3.62
CA LEU A 239 3.13 -21.21 3.32
C LEU A 239 3.51 -20.32 2.14
N GLU A 240 4.66 -19.70 2.19
CA GLU A 240 5.15 -18.82 1.12
C GLU A 240 6.67 -18.88 1.05
N GLY A 241 7.19 -18.95 -0.16
CA GLY A 241 8.60 -18.78 -0.47
C GLY A 241 8.79 -17.62 -1.42
N THR A 242 9.73 -16.73 -1.13
CA THR A 242 10.03 -15.54 -1.93
C THR A 242 11.52 -15.46 -2.20
N TYR A 243 11.86 -15.21 -3.45
CA TYR A 243 13.15 -14.75 -3.89
C TYR A 243 12.96 -13.33 -4.47
N TYR A 244 13.78 -12.40 -4.04
CA TYR A 244 13.78 -11.04 -4.55
C TYR A 244 15.21 -10.55 -4.70
N LYS A 245 15.56 -10.09 -5.91
CA LYS A 245 16.84 -9.45 -6.20
C LYS A 245 16.52 -8.05 -6.71
N PRO A 246 16.77 -7.01 -5.91
CA PRO A 246 16.53 -5.66 -6.36
C PRO A 246 17.39 -5.36 -7.59
N GLU A 247 16.81 -4.67 -8.54
CA GLU A 247 17.51 -4.25 -9.74
C GLU A 247 18.65 -3.28 -9.37
N GLN A 248 19.88 -3.64 -9.69
CA GLN A 248 21.05 -2.78 -9.52
C GLN A 248 21.07 -1.69 -10.60
N ARG A 249 20.02 -0.92 -10.72
CA ARG A 249 20.09 0.22 -11.61
C ARG A 249 20.79 1.37 -10.91
N SER A 250 21.93 1.74 -11.41
CA SER A 250 22.51 3.06 -11.19
C SER A 250 21.46 4.10 -11.58
N GLY A 251 20.63 4.49 -10.65
CA GLY A 251 19.79 5.68 -10.71
C GLY A 251 18.39 5.58 -11.29
N ALA A 252 17.81 4.40 -11.57
CA ALA A 252 16.64 4.39 -12.45
C ALA A 252 15.26 4.14 -11.81
N ILE A 253 15.08 3.24 -10.85
CA ILE A 253 13.71 2.95 -10.41
C ILE A 253 13.28 3.72 -9.17
N LEU A 254 14.19 4.00 -8.28
CA LEU A 254 14.00 4.89 -7.14
C LEU A 254 15.31 5.63 -6.86
N PRO A 255 15.66 6.65 -7.66
CA PRO A 255 16.91 7.39 -7.47
C PRO A 255 17.05 8.03 -6.10
N GLY A 256 16.13 7.79 -5.22
CA GLY A 256 16.14 8.32 -3.88
C GLY A 256 15.96 7.31 -2.77
N LEU A 257 15.63 6.06 -3.02
CA LEU A 257 15.73 5.04 -1.98
C LEU A 257 17.19 4.87 -1.52
N ASP A 258 18.15 5.02 -2.41
CA ASP A 258 19.57 5.02 -2.05
C ASP A 258 19.99 6.14 -1.09
N ARG A 259 19.21 7.20 -0.98
CA ARG A 259 19.51 8.37 -0.12
C ARG A 259 18.63 8.47 1.11
N PHE A 260 17.43 7.86 1.10
CA PHE A 260 16.60 7.63 2.30
C PHE A 260 16.95 6.32 2.99
N ALA A 261 17.65 5.49 2.33
CA ALA A 261 18.12 4.30 2.93
C ALA A 261 19.00 4.74 4.11
N ASP A 262 18.35 4.78 5.30
CA ASP A 262 19.01 4.29 6.47
C ASP A 262 20.03 3.24 5.97
N PRO A 263 21.31 3.27 6.38
CA PRO A 263 22.31 2.27 5.95
C PRO A 263 21.81 0.83 5.93
N LEU A 264 20.75 0.52 6.66
CA LEU A 264 20.00 -0.72 6.61
C LEU A 264 19.31 -0.99 5.26
N PHE A 265 18.67 -0.01 4.64
CA PHE A 265 18.00 -0.19 3.34
C PHE A 265 18.98 -0.20 2.16
N SER A 266 20.05 0.57 2.21
CA SER A 266 21.09 0.54 1.17
C SER A 266 21.81 -0.81 1.12
N LEU A 267 21.90 -1.51 2.25
CA LEU A 267 22.41 -2.89 2.31
C LEU A 267 21.43 -3.91 1.71
N PHE A 268 20.13 -3.61 1.71
CA PHE A 268 19.10 -4.46 1.10
C PHE A 268 18.89 -4.20 -0.39
N SER A 269 19.25 -3.03 -0.89
CA SER A 269 19.07 -2.66 -2.30
C SER A 269 20.01 -3.38 -3.25
N VAL A 270 21.07 -4.00 -2.74
CA VAL A 270 22.13 -4.66 -3.54
C VAL A 270 22.11 -6.18 -3.40
N SER A 271 21.42 -6.71 -2.41
CA SER A 271 21.52 -8.11 -2.01
C SER A 271 20.25 -8.90 -2.36
N ALA A 272 20.43 -10.10 -2.91
CA ALA A 272 19.30 -11.00 -3.12
C ALA A 272 18.72 -11.44 -1.75
N LEU A 273 17.41 -11.29 -1.60
CA LEU A 273 16.63 -11.77 -0.46
C LEU A 273 16.00 -13.11 -0.81
N ARG A 274 16.21 -14.12 -0.01
CA ARG A 274 15.46 -15.38 -0.01
C ARG A 274 14.67 -15.45 1.28
N GLN A 275 13.39 -15.74 1.20
CA GLN A 275 12.52 -15.79 2.38
C GLN A 275 11.58 -16.98 2.28
N ALA A 276 11.40 -17.69 3.38
CA ALA A 276 10.36 -18.68 3.58
C ALA A 276 9.49 -18.25 4.76
N ARG A 277 8.18 -18.29 4.62
CA ARG A 277 7.21 -17.92 5.66
C ARG A 277 6.20 -19.04 5.84
N ALA A 278 5.83 -19.28 7.09
CA ALA A 278 4.70 -20.11 7.48
C ALA A 278 3.82 -19.33 8.44
N GLY A 279 2.51 -19.39 8.24
CA GLY A 279 1.53 -18.73 9.09
C GLY A 279 0.39 -19.69 9.44
N LEU A 280 -0.11 -19.56 10.65
CA LEU A 280 -1.27 -20.29 11.15
C LEU A 280 -2.24 -19.27 11.75
N GLN A 281 -3.49 -19.30 11.34
CA GLN A 281 -4.58 -18.55 11.95
C GLN A 281 -5.57 -19.51 12.55
N TYR A 282 -5.94 -19.30 13.82
CA TYR A 282 -6.89 -20.10 14.54
C TYR A 282 -8.03 -19.25 15.08
N GLN A 283 -9.25 -19.60 14.69
CA GLN A 283 -10.49 -18.99 15.20
C GLN A 283 -10.89 -19.66 16.52
N LEU A 284 -10.52 -19.06 17.65
CA LEU A 284 -10.86 -19.57 18.98
C LEU A 284 -12.37 -19.52 19.24
N ARG A 285 -12.98 -18.37 18.91
CA ARG A 285 -14.43 -18.11 18.98
C ARG A 285 -14.85 -17.30 17.76
N ALA A 286 -16.14 -17.12 17.54
CA ALA A 286 -16.64 -16.32 16.42
C ALA A 286 -16.06 -14.89 16.37
N ASN A 287 -15.73 -14.35 17.52
CA ASN A 287 -15.21 -12.99 17.70
C ASN A 287 -13.74 -12.92 18.19
N LEU A 288 -13.06 -14.06 18.28
CA LEU A 288 -11.68 -14.14 18.80
C LEU A 288 -10.83 -15.03 17.90
N SER A 289 -9.77 -14.49 17.36
CA SER A 289 -8.78 -15.24 16.57
C SER A 289 -7.36 -14.98 17.06
N CYS A 290 -6.50 -15.96 16.89
CA CYS A 290 -5.06 -15.82 17.07
C CYS A 290 -4.33 -16.18 15.79
N SER A 291 -3.14 -15.62 15.62
CA SER A 291 -2.23 -15.91 14.52
C SER A 291 -0.84 -16.21 15.05
N LEU A 292 -0.16 -17.10 14.36
CA LEU A 292 1.25 -17.41 14.56
C LEU A 292 1.92 -17.33 13.20
N ASP A 293 2.97 -16.56 13.10
CA ASP A 293 3.77 -16.44 11.90
C ASP A 293 5.23 -16.69 12.21
N TYR A 294 5.89 -17.41 11.32
CA TYR A 294 7.31 -17.63 11.34
C TYR A 294 7.89 -17.42 9.95
N GLY A 295 9.03 -16.78 9.86
CA GLY A 295 9.76 -16.54 8.64
C GLY A 295 11.25 -16.73 8.83
N PHE A 296 11.85 -17.41 7.88
CA PHE A 296 13.30 -17.47 7.70
C PHE A 296 13.66 -16.59 6.51
N GLN A 297 14.74 -15.83 6.63
CA GLN A 297 15.25 -14.98 5.56
C GLN A 297 16.78 -15.11 5.45
N SER A 298 17.27 -15.07 4.23
CA SER A 298 18.69 -15.06 3.92
C SER A 298 18.99 -13.95 2.94
N PHE A 299 19.99 -13.13 3.26
CA PHE A 299 20.47 -12.02 2.43
C PHE A 299 21.86 -12.36 1.92
N GLU A 300 22.08 -12.26 0.64
CA GLU A 300 23.38 -12.40 0.03
C GLU A 300 24.11 -11.04 0.04
N THR A 301 25.14 -10.89 0.86
CA THR A 301 25.85 -9.61 1.07
C THR A 301 27.03 -9.39 0.13
N SER A 302 27.61 -10.49 -0.34
CA SER A 302 28.66 -10.57 -1.36
C SER A 302 28.58 -11.96 -1.97
N PRO A 303 29.11 -12.21 -3.16
CA PRO A 303 29.11 -13.54 -3.75
C PRO A 303 29.65 -14.58 -2.77
N GLY A 304 28.78 -15.49 -2.34
CA GLY A 304 29.11 -16.56 -1.39
C GLY A 304 29.08 -16.21 0.11
N GLN A 305 28.71 -14.97 0.49
CA GLN A 305 28.49 -14.60 1.89
C GLN A 305 27.02 -14.27 2.12
N GLY A 306 26.30 -15.17 2.78
CA GLY A 306 24.91 -14.97 3.21
C GLY A 306 24.84 -14.57 4.67
N VAL A 307 23.87 -13.75 5.02
CA VAL A 307 23.46 -13.51 6.41
C VAL A 307 22.05 -13.99 6.57
N GLU A 308 21.84 -14.84 7.53
CA GLU A 308 20.55 -15.43 7.86
C GLU A 308 19.86 -14.61 8.94
N GLY A 309 18.54 -14.63 8.92
CA GLY A 309 17.69 -14.01 9.92
C GLY A 309 16.39 -14.77 10.08
N ASN A 310 15.81 -14.63 11.26
CA ASN A 310 14.53 -15.22 11.60
C ASN A 310 13.55 -14.14 12.05
N GLN A 311 12.29 -14.37 11.77
CA GLN A 311 11.22 -13.52 12.27
C GLN A 311 10.07 -14.39 12.75
N GLY A 312 9.45 -13.99 13.86
CA GLY A 312 8.28 -14.68 14.37
C GLY A 312 7.30 -13.68 14.95
N SER A 313 6.02 -13.94 14.85
CA SER A 313 5.02 -13.13 15.53
C SER A 313 3.86 -13.98 16.02
N VAL A 314 3.26 -13.52 17.13
CA VAL A 314 2.01 -14.05 17.68
C VAL A 314 1.04 -12.87 17.76
N GLY A 315 -0.14 -13.03 17.17
CA GLY A 315 -1.18 -12.02 17.13
C GLY A 315 -2.49 -12.50 17.77
N LEU A 316 -3.22 -11.57 18.36
CA LEU A 316 -4.56 -11.76 18.88
C LEU A 316 -5.47 -10.67 18.29
N LEU A 317 -6.62 -11.05 17.78
CA LEU A 317 -7.68 -10.14 17.37
C LEU A 317 -8.97 -10.53 18.09
N TRP A 318 -9.53 -9.59 18.81
CA TRP A 318 -10.79 -9.75 19.53
C TRP A 318 -11.78 -8.64 19.13
N LEU A 319 -13.00 -9.05 18.80
CA LEU A 319 -14.11 -8.21 18.43
C LEU A 319 -15.23 -8.42 19.47
N PRO A 320 -15.21 -7.76 20.64
CA PRO A 320 -16.05 -8.08 21.80
C PRO A 320 -17.53 -8.22 21.47
N GLU A 321 -18.09 -7.30 20.71
CA GLU A 321 -19.52 -7.28 20.36
C GLU A 321 -19.85 -7.95 19.02
N GLY A 322 -18.82 -8.36 18.24
CA GLY A 322 -18.99 -9.00 16.94
C GLY A 322 -19.48 -8.09 15.81
N ASP A 323 -19.98 -6.90 16.12
CA ASP A 323 -20.42 -5.89 15.15
C ASP A 323 -19.26 -5.04 14.59
N GLY A 324 -18.06 -5.21 15.18
CA GLY A 324 -16.82 -4.51 14.85
C GLY A 324 -16.84 -3.04 15.27
N LEU A 325 -17.73 -2.61 16.14
CA LEU A 325 -17.67 -1.28 16.78
C LEU A 325 -16.56 -1.22 17.83
N GLU A 326 -16.18 -2.37 18.36
CA GLU A 326 -15.05 -2.51 19.27
C GLU A 326 -14.03 -3.50 18.72
N VAL A 327 -12.76 -3.11 18.72
CA VAL A 327 -11.65 -3.92 18.20
C VAL A 327 -10.48 -3.87 19.17
N VAL A 328 -10.02 -5.03 19.61
CA VAL A 328 -8.79 -5.19 20.37
C VAL A 328 -7.81 -6.03 19.55
N ARG A 329 -6.60 -5.53 19.37
CA ARG A 329 -5.53 -6.27 18.71
C ARG A 329 -4.28 -6.21 19.58
N ALA A 330 -3.61 -7.33 19.72
CA ALA A 330 -2.29 -7.42 20.33
C ALA A 330 -1.38 -8.25 19.43
N GLU A 331 -0.12 -7.87 19.33
CA GLU A 331 0.89 -8.56 18.55
C GLU A 331 2.23 -8.51 19.28
N PHE A 332 2.87 -9.63 19.39
CA PHE A 332 4.27 -9.73 19.78
C PHE A 332 5.08 -10.25 18.61
N ALA A 333 6.11 -9.54 18.23
CA ALA A 333 6.98 -9.89 17.10
C ALA A 333 8.45 -9.88 17.51
N VAL A 334 9.19 -10.85 16.99
CA VAL A 334 10.64 -10.93 17.13
C VAL A 334 11.25 -11.06 15.76
N THR A 335 12.28 -10.29 15.49
CA THR A 335 13.04 -10.38 14.24
C THR A 335 14.52 -10.39 14.60
N ASP A 336 15.24 -11.36 14.09
CA ASP A 336 16.71 -11.40 14.09
C ASP A 336 17.19 -11.26 12.65
N SER A 337 18.06 -10.31 12.40
CA SER A 337 18.57 -10.00 11.08
C SER A 337 20.04 -9.54 11.14
N ARG A 338 20.61 -9.24 9.98
CA ARG A 338 21.98 -8.72 9.90
C ARG A 338 22.18 -7.44 10.72
N GLY A 339 21.17 -6.59 10.82
CA GLY A 339 21.23 -5.30 11.54
C GLY A 339 21.16 -5.43 13.05
N GLY A 340 20.79 -6.60 13.56
CA GLY A 340 20.53 -6.87 14.96
C GLY A 340 19.21 -7.57 15.20
N SER A 341 18.83 -7.70 16.45
CA SER A 341 17.56 -8.28 16.85
C SER A 341 16.56 -7.19 17.27
N LEU A 342 15.29 -7.43 16.99
CA LEU A 342 14.16 -6.59 17.39
C LEU A 342 13.11 -7.47 18.08
N ALA A 343 12.67 -7.07 19.25
CA ALA A 343 11.48 -7.60 19.89
C ALA A 343 10.48 -6.48 20.09
N ALA A 344 9.26 -6.62 19.61
CA ALA A 344 8.23 -5.59 19.67
C ALA A 344 6.91 -6.15 20.19
N LEU A 345 6.29 -5.41 21.11
CA LEU A 345 4.91 -5.61 21.56
C LEU A 345 4.07 -4.44 21.06
N ARG A 346 2.97 -4.75 20.37
CA ARG A 346 2.01 -3.78 19.87
C ARG A 346 0.63 -4.11 20.40
N ALA A 347 -0.05 -3.12 20.92
CA ALA A 347 -1.44 -3.22 21.32
C ALA A 347 -2.24 -2.10 20.67
N TYR A 348 -3.42 -2.42 20.21
CA TYR A 348 -4.35 -1.49 19.59
C TYR A 348 -5.74 -1.74 20.15
N TYR A 349 -6.42 -0.66 20.48
CA TYR A 349 -7.81 -0.65 20.90
C TYR A 349 -8.57 0.42 20.12
N GLU A 350 -9.72 0.06 19.59
CA GLU A 350 -10.67 0.98 18.97
C GLU A 350 -12.07 0.68 19.49
N ASN A 351 -12.82 1.71 19.82
CA ASN A 351 -14.21 1.61 20.22
C ASN A 351 -15.01 2.77 19.63
N ARG A 352 -16.22 2.48 19.17
CA ARG A 352 -17.19 3.45 18.69
C ARG A 352 -18.39 3.52 19.62
N VAL A 353 -18.41 4.56 20.47
CA VAL A 353 -19.50 4.80 21.42
C VAL A 353 -20.61 5.59 20.70
N TYR A 354 -21.84 5.11 20.82
CA TYR A 354 -23.03 5.69 20.18
C TYR A 354 -22.87 5.92 18.68
N GLN A 355 -22.03 5.12 18.02
CA GLN A 355 -21.72 5.21 16.59
C GLN A 355 -21.10 6.53 16.13
N LYS A 356 -20.97 7.53 17.00
CA LYS A 356 -20.45 8.87 16.68
C LYS A 356 -19.12 9.20 17.31
N ILE A 357 -18.82 8.66 18.48
CA ILE A 357 -17.58 8.95 19.20
C ILE A 357 -16.62 7.79 18.98
N LEU A 358 -15.45 8.08 18.47
CA LEU A 358 -14.40 7.11 18.18
C LEU A 358 -13.27 7.29 19.20
N PHE A 359 -12.93 6.21 19.90
CA PHE A 359 -11.74 6.14 20.74
C PHE A 359 -10.72 5.20 20.09
N ARG A 360 -9.48 5.63 20.03
CA ARG A 360 -8.36 4.83 19.54
C ARG A 360 -7.19 4.94 20.49
N THR A 361 -6.60 3.79 20.80
CA THR A 361 -5.35 3.74 21.58
C THR A 361 -4.40 2.79 20.89
N LYS A 362 -3.15 3.21 20.74
CA LYS A 362 -2.06 2.35 20.26
C LYS A 362 -0.90 2.47 21.24
N ILE A 363 -0.34 1.34 21.61
CA ILE A 363 0.87 1.25 22.42
C ILE A 363 1.84 0.36 21.65
N GLU A 364 3.08 0.80 21.54
CA GLU A 364 4.16 0.05 20.92
C GLU A 364 5.39 0.15 21.81
N ILE A 365 5.95 -1.00 22.17
CA ILE A 365 7.19 -1.12 22.92
C ILE A 365 8.09 -2.01 22.08
N ALA A 366 9.23 -1.49 21.67
CA ALA A 366 10.19 -2.23 20.89
C ALA A 366 11.57 -2.12 21.54
N ARG A 367 12.22 -3.27 21.69
CA ARG A 367 13.62 -3.35 22.10
C ARG A 367 14.41 -3.85 20.91
N PHE A 368 15.46 -3.15 20.56
CA PHE A 368 16.38 -3.58 19.52
C PHE A 368 17.81 -3.63 20.07
N ASP A 369 18.53 -4.63 19.61
CA ASP A 369 19.92 -4.88 19.92
C ASP A 369 20.72 -4.80 18.61
N LYS A 370 21.50 -3.73 18.48
CA LYS A 370 22.40 -3.55 17.34
C LYS A 370 23.64 -4.37 17.55
N ARG A 371 24.08 -5.11 16.55
CA ARG A 371 25.37 -5.84 16.60
C ARG A 371 26.58 -4.94 16.89
N THR A 372 26.41 -3.63 16.84
CA THR A 372 27.42 -2.59 17.05
C THR A 372 27.46 -1.97 18.44
N HIS A 373 26.84 -2.57 19.46
CA HIS A 373 27.01 -2.30 20.91
C HIS A 373 25.92 -1.50 21.64
N GLU A 374 24.81 -1.16 21.06
CA GLU A 374 23.78 -0.41 21.80
C GLU A 374 22.47 -1.16 21.86
N GLN A 375 22.02 -1.50 23.06
CA GLN A 375 20.65 -1.91 23.33
C GLN A 375 19.80 -0.67 23.52
N ASP A 376 18.72 -0.59 22.78
CA ASP A 376 17.82 0.54 22.86
C ASP A 376 16.36 0.12 22.94
N THR A 377 15.60 0.89 23.70
CA THR A 377 14.16 0.68 23.85
C THR A 377 13.43 1.88 23.29
N VAL A 378 12.49 1.62 22.40
CA VAL A 378 11.55 2.60 21.88
C VAL A 378 10.19 2.33 22.50
N VAL A 379 9.56 3.37 23.02
CA VAL A 379 8.19 3.33 23.51
C VAL A 379 7.39 4.38 22.77
N SER A 380 6.26 3.99 22.21
CA SER A 380 5.33 4.88 21.55
C SER A 380 3.93 4.63 22.09
N GLY A 381 3.24 5.70 22.46
CA GLY A 381 1.84 5.67 22.88
C GLY A 381 1.04 6.70 22.11
N ARG A 382 -0.12 6.30 21.59
CA ARG A 382 -1.04 7.19 20.88
C ARG A 382 -2.44 7.03 21.44
N LEU A 383 -3.08 8.17 21.73
CA LEU A 383 -4.48 8.27 22.10
C LEU A 383 -5.20 9.15 21.08
N GLY A 384 -6.29 8.66 20.52
CA GLY A 384 -7.13 9.38 19.58
C GLY A 384 -8.58 9.44 20.05
N VAL A 385 -9.19 10.61 19.90
CA VAL A 385 -10.62 10.82 20.11
C VAL A 385 -11.19 11.46 18.87
N GLY A 386 -12.16 10.79 18.26
CA GLY A 386 -12.85 11.24 17.07
C GLY A 386 -14.33 11.46 17.31
N TYR A 387 -14.90 12.39 16.54
CA TYR A 387 -16.33 12.65 16.54
C TYR A 387 -16.84 12.74 15.10
N GLU A 388 -17.91 12.02 14.83
CA GLU A 388 -18.60 12.09 13.54
C GLU A 388 -19.51 13.32 13.50
N LEU A 389 -19.02 14.39 12.85
CA LEU A 389 -19.72 15.68 12.73
C LEU A 389 -20.98 15.56 11.88
N SER A 390 -20.91 14.78 10.79
CA SER A 390 -22.03 14.44 9.93
C SER A 390 -21.77 13.08 9.31
N PRO A 391 -22.77 12.39 8.74
CA PRO A 391 -22.54 11.14 8.04
C PRO A 391 -21.38 11.26 7.02
N GLY A 392 -20.35 10.45 7.17
CA GLY A 392 -19.15 10.48 6.33
C GLY A 392 -18.09 11.50 6.71
N LEU A 393 -18.32 12.41 7.67
CA LEU A 393 -17.34 13.40 8.11
C LEU A 393 -16.90 13.12 9.55
N LEU A 394 -15.70 12.59 9.71
CA LEU A 394 -15.05 12.30 10.99
C LEU A 394 -13.94 13.32 11.27
N MET A 395 -13.96 13.92 12.43
CA MET A 395 -12.87 14.72 12.98
C MET A 395 -12.24 13.94 14.13
N GLU A 396 -10.93 13.83 14.16
CA GLU A 396 -10.18 13.09 15.19
C GLU A 396 -8.99 13.92 15.67
N VAL A 397 -8.83 14.03 16.98
CA VAL A 397 -7.66 14.60 17.63
C VAL A 397 -6.82 13.45 18.19
N ASN A 398 -5.54 13.45 17.88
CA ASN A 398 -4.60 12.44 18.35
C ASN A 398 -3.48 13.10 19.15
N PHE A 399 -3.16 12.49 20.26
CA PHE A 399 -1.97 12.76 21.04
C PHE A 399 -1.04 11.55 20.97
N GLU A 400 0.23 11.77 20.64
CA GLU A 400 1.23 10.72 20.56
C GLU A 400 2.46 11.14 21.37
N GLY A 401 2.95 10.23 22.22
CA GLY A 401 4.18 10.37 22.97
C GLY A 401 5.16 9.29 22.54
N ASN A 402 6.37 9.66 22.19
CA ASN A 402 7.42 8.77 21.76
C ASN A 402 8.68 8.97 22.61
N ARG A 403 9.35 7.85 22.88
CA ARG A 403 10.70 7.83 23.43
C ARG A 403 11.56 6.92 22.58
N SER A 404 12.70 7.42 22.15
CA SER A 404 13.64 6.65 21.37
C SER A 404 15.07 7.13 21.66
N PRO A 405 16.10 6.39 21.26
CA PRO A 405 17.49 6.84 21.37
C PRO A 405 17.80 8.19 20.70
N ARG A 406 17.00 8.52 19.69
CA ARG A 406 17.15 9.76 18.94
C ARG A 406 16.43 10.93 19.61
N PHE A 407 15.30 10.63 20.26
CA PHE A 407 14.47 11.60 20.97
C PHE A 407 14.25 11.07 22.40
N ASP A 408 14.75 11.77 23.39
CA ASP A 408 14.54 11.38 24.78
C ASP A 408 13.03 11.46 25.11
N ARG A 409 12.35 12.48 24.60
CA ARG A 409 10.88 12.61 24.64
C ARG A 409 10.43 13.39 23.41
N GLU A 410 9.49 12.87 22.68
CA GLU A 410 8.83 13.57 21.58
C GLU A 410 7.32 13.51 21.78
N PHE A 411 6.66 14.65 21.67
CA PHE A 411 5.21 14.74 21.71
C PHE A 411 4.69 15.25 20.37
N ARG A 412 3.60 14.64 19.92
CA ARG A 412 2.90 15.03 18.70
C ARG A 412 1.43 15.23 19.01
N LEU A 413 0.89 16.35 18.59
CA LEU A 413 -0.53 16.60 18.54
C LEU A 413 -0.97 16.59 17.09
N GLY A 414 -1.98 15.81 16.77
CA GLY A 414 -2.50 15.70 15.41
C GLY A 414 -4.00 15.96 15.37
N LEU A 415 -4.42 16.71 14.35
CA LEU A 415 -5.82 16.87 13.96
C LEU A 415 -6.02 16.14 12.63
N PHE A 416 -7.00 15.26 12.58
CA PHE A 416 -7.36 14.49 11.38
C PHE A 416 -8.81 14.79 11.02
N LEU A 417 -9.03 15.04 9.76
CA LEU A 417 -10.35 15.22 9.18
C LEU A 417 -10.48 14.21 8.04
N THR A 418 -11.46 13.32 8.14
CA THR A 418 -11.73 12.32 7.11
C THR A 418 -13.14 12.51 6.60
N TYR A 419 -13.29 12.69 5.31
CA TYR A 419 -14.56 12.78 4.64
C TYR A 419 -14.68 11.70 3.56
N ASN A 420 -15.75 10.92 3.62
CA ASN A 420 -16.07 9.88 2.63
C ASN A 420 -17.48 10.11 2.11
N LEU A 421 -17.58 10.30 0.81
CA LEU A 421 -18.83 10.40 0.09
C LEU A 421 -18.94 9.22 -0.86
N ARG A 422 -20.07 8.52 -0.83
CA ARG A 422 -20.43 7.53 -1.84
C ARG A 422 -21.77 7.87 -2.44
N TYR A 423 -21.79 7.96 -3.74
CA TYR A 423 -23.01 8.18 -4.52
C TYR A 423 -23.24 6.96 -5.40
N ARG A 424 -24.42 6.38 -5.33
CA ARG A 424 -24.82 5.25 -6.15
C ARG A 424 -26.30 5.39 -6.51
N ASN A 425 -26.63 5.51 -7.80
CA ASN A 425 -27.96 5.52 -8.41
C ASN A 425 -29.11 6.03 -7.50
N GLY A 426 -29.04 7.28 -7.07
CA GLY A 426 -29.93 7.87 -6.08
C GLY A 426 -29.20 8.15 -4.77
N TRP A 427 -29.59 9.20 -4.08
CA TRP A 427 -29.01 9.61 -2.82
C TRP A 427 -29.10 8.50 -1.79
N GLN A 428 -28.03 7.75 -1.64
CA GLN A 428 -27.84 6.95 -0.45
C GLN A 428 -27.11 7.81 0.58
N THR A 429 -27.62 7.77 1.80
CA THR A 429 -26.94 8.36 2.96
C THR A 429 -25.46 7.98 2.93
N PRO A 430 -24.53 8.94 3.07
CA PRO A 430 -23.11 8.61 3.16
C PRO A 430 -22.92 7.57 4.25
N THR A 431 -22.52 6.39 3.84
CA THR A 431 -22.17 5.34 4.79
C THR A 431 -20.69 5.51 5.03
N ILE A 432 -20.31 5.71 6.29
CA ILE A 432 -18.91 5.56 6.65
C ILE A 432 -18.60 4.09 6.42
N GLU A 433 -18.08 3.77 5.23
CA GLU A 433 -17.34 2.53 5.12
C GLU A 433 -16.20 2.64 6.13
N ARG A 434 -16.20 1.75 7.10
CA ARG A 434 -15.09 1.66 8.05
C ARG A 434 -13.82 1.73 7.21
N PRO A 435 -12.88 2.64 7.50
CA PRO A 435 -11.58 2.50 6.93
C PRO A 435 -11.12 1.12 7.38
N VAL A 436 -11.17 0.15 6.48
CA VAL A 436 -10.42 -1.08 6.66
C VAL A 436 -9.00 -0.57 6.80
N LEU A 437 -8.49 -0.59 8.02
CA LEU A 437 -7.13 -0.21 8.30
C LEU A 437 -6.23 -1.20 7.55
N ARG A 438 -6.04 -0.92 6.27
CA ARG A 438 -4.99 -1.56 5.48
C ARG A 438 -3.70 -0.90 5.94
N TYR A 439 -3.12 -1.47 6.98
CA TYR A 439 -1.73 -1.17 7.26
C TYR A 439 -0.90 -1.53 6.01
N PRO A 440 0.04 -0.68 5.60
CA PRO A 440 1.09 -1.09 4.66
C PRO A 440 1.86 -2.25 5.30
N GLY A 441 1.74 -3.42 4.78
CA GLY A 441 2.08 -4.71 5.39
C GLY A 441 0.85 -5.47 5.88
N GLY A 442 -0.33 -4.90 5.68
CA GLY A 442 -1.60 -5.48 6.07
C GLY A 442 -1.96 -6.69 5.24
N TRP A 443 -2.24 -7.67 5.92
CA TRP A 443 -2.88 -8.91 5.59
C TRP A 443 -4.23 -8.59 4.93
N ALA A 444 -4.31 -8.76 3.61
CA ALA A 444 -5.58 -8.95 2.96
C ALA A 444 -6.07 -10.33 3.36
N GLY A 445 -7.12 -10.39 4.15
CA GLY A 445 -7.89 -11.60 4.40
C GLY A 445 -8.56 -12.09 3.12
#